data_56619c9664eafe4532058714308cf1cb
#
_entry.id   56619c9664eafe4532058714308cf1cb
#
_cell.length_a   1.000
_cell.length_b   1.000
_cell.length_c   1.000
_cell.angle_alpha   90.00
_cell.angle_beta   90.00
_cell.angle_gamma   90.00
#
_symmetry.space_group_name_H-M   'P 1'
#
loop_
_entity.id
_entity.type
_entity.pdbx_description
1 polymer ?
#
loop_
_entity_poly.entity_id
_entity_poly.type
_entity_poly.pdbx_seq_one_letter_code
_entity_poly.pdbx_strand_id
1 'polypeptide(L)'
;MAFESLTDKLQNVFKNLRSKGRLTEADVKEAMKEVKRALLEADVNFRVVKSFVKTVTDRAIGQDVLTGLNPGQMVIKIVKEEMESLMGSEMRELVIKPGNEITVFLMAGLQGAGKTTTCAKIAGQLKKKGKKPLLVACDVYRPAAIKQLEVNGAKQGVPVFTMGDKQNPVDIAKASIEHARENDNNIVILDTAGRLHVDESMMEELQNIKANVDVTQTVLVVDAMTGQDAVNVAKTFEEKVGIDGVILTKLDGDTRGGAALSIRAVTGQPILYVGMGEKLEDLQQFYPDRMTSRILGMGDVFTLIEKAENAVDEEEARKLEQKLRKAEFGFDDFLSQMQQIKKMGGLTDLLSMIPGVGSQLKNVDIDDSAMDSIEAIIYSMTPEERANPNILNPSRKKRIANGAGVKLQDVNKLCKQFEQSRKMMKQMNGMMGKGGRRKGGFNLGGMKLPF
;
A
#
# COMPACT_ATOMS: atom_id res chain seq x y z
N MET A 1 4.71 -3.73 -10.51
CA MET A 1 3.74 -3.88 -9.39
C MET A 1 4.31 -4.81 -8.33
N ALA A 2 3.95 -4.57 -7.05
CA ALA A 2 4.37 -5.47 -5.97
C ALA A 2 3.93 -6.92 -6.27
N PHE A 3 4.84 -7.88 -6.02
CA PHE A 3 4.63 -9.33 -6.20
C PHE A 3 4.32 -9.84 -7.62
N GLU A 4 4.41 -9.03 -8.64
CA GLU A 4 3.95 -9.38 -10.00
C GLU A 4 4.56 -10.70 -10.52
N SER A 5 5.87 -10.87 -10.35
CA SER A 5 6.57 -12.09 -10.80
C SER A 5 6.07 -13.36 -10.09
N LEU A 6 5.84 -13.27 -8.76
CA LEU A 6 5.34 -14.39 -7.97
C LEU A 6 3.88 -14.69 -8.32
N THR A 7 3.06 -13.64 -8.40
CA THR A 7 1.63 -13.75 -8.73
C THR A 7 1.41 -14.48 -10.06
N ASP A 8 2.13 -14.11 -11.12
CA ASP A 8 1.99 -14.72 -12.43
C ASP A 8 2.31 -16.22 -12.41
N LYS A 9 3.38 -16.59 -11.71
CA LYS A 9 3.78 -18.00 -11.58
C LYS A 9 2.72 -18.81 -10.83
N LEU A 10 2.25 -18.29 -9.70
CA LEU A 10 1.23 -18.98 -8.90
C LEU A 10 -0.11 -19.08 -9.64
N GLN A 11 -0.52 -18.04 -10.35
CA GLN A 11 -1.75 -18.08 -11.15
C GLN A 11 -1.69 -19.13 -12.27
N ASN A 12 -0.55 -19.31 -12.92
CA ASN A 12 -0.37 -20.37 -13.94
C ASN A 12 -0.55 -21.76 -13.31
N VAL A 13 0.04 -22.03 -12.15
CA VAL A 13 -0.14 -23.29 -11.41
C VAL A 13 -1.62 -23.50 -11.06
N PHE A 14 -2.27 -22.49 -10.56
CA PHE A 14 -3.68 -22.56 -10.14
C PHE A 14 -4.65 -22.70 -11.30
N LYS A 15 -4.33 -22.11 -12.46
CA LYS A 15 -5.09 -22.30 -13.69
C LYS A 15 -5.08 -23.78 -14.12
N ASN A 16 -3.91 -24.42 -14.05
CA ASN A 16 -3.76 -25.83 -14.34
C ASN A 16 -4.54 -26.71 -13.37
N LEU A 17 -4.49 -26.42 -12.06
CA LEU A 17 -5.28 -27.15 -11.05
C LEU A 17 -6.79 -27.01 -11.26
N ARG A 18 -7.27 -25.79 -11.59
CA ARG A 18 -8.70 -25.54 -11.83
C ARG A 18 -9.24 -26.22 -13.08
N SER A 19 -8.39 -26.44 -14.10
CA SER A 19 -8.79 -27.08 -15.35
C SER A 19 -9.01 -28.60 -15.22
N LYS A 20 -8.50 -29.22 -14.13
CA LYS A 20 -8.64 -30.65 -13.86
C LYS A 20 -9.91 -30.88 -13.03
N GLY A 21 -10.89 -31.59 -13.60
CA GLY A 21 -12.15 -31.90 -12.90
C GLY A 21 -11.99 -32.86 -11.72
N ARG A 22 -10.91 -33.67 -11.72
CA ARG A 22 -10.48 -34.55 -10.61
C ARG A 22 -9.00 -34.35 -10.39
N LEU A 23 -8.56 -34.40 -9.13
CA LEU A 23 -7.15 -34.34 -8.77
C LEU A 23 -6.74 -35.68 -8.17
N THR A 24 -5.53 -36.11 -8.51
CA THR A 24 -4.83 -37.23 -7.88
C THR A 24 -3.75 -36.68 -6.95
N GLU A 25 -3.24 -37.53 -6.04
CA GLU A 25 -2.09 -37.16 -5.22
C GLU A 25 -0.87 -36.73 -6.08
N ALA A 26 -0.68 -37.36 -7.24
CA ALA A 26 0.40 -37.02 -8.16
C ALA A 26 0.23 -35.59 -8.72
N ASP A 27 -1.01 -35.20 -9.05
CA ASP A 27 -1.31 -33.85 -9.53
C ASP A 27 -1.02 -32.79 -8.47
N VAL A 28 -1.41 -33.05 -7.21
CA VAL A 28 -1.13 -32.15 -6.08
C VAL A 28 0.38 -32.04 -5.85
N LYS A 29 1.10 -33.17 -5.81
CA LYS A 29 2.56 -33.17 -5.62
C LYS A 29 3.28 -32.41 -6.74
N GLU A 30 2.83 -32.54 -8.00
CA GLU A 30 3.42 -31.82 -9.13
C GLU A 30 3.15 -30.30 -9.01
N ALA A 31 1.90 -29.90 -8.73
CA ALA A 31 1.58 -28.51 -8.51
C ALA A 31 2.39 -27.91 -7.35
N MET A 32 2.58 -28.65 -6.27
CA MET A 32 3.39 -28.17 -5.12
C MET A 32 4.88 -28.08 -5.44
N LYS A 33 5.41 -28.85 -6.41
CA LYS A 33 6.78 -28.62 -6.92
C LYS A 33 6.89 -27.30 -7.67
N GLU A 34 5.89 -26.96 -8.49
CA GLU A 34 5.87 -25.68 -9.19
C GLU A 34 5.71 -24.51 -8.22
N VAL A 35 4.81 -24.62 -7.22
CA VAL A 35 4.68 -23.64 -6.13
C VAL A 35 6.00 -23.46 -5.38
N LYS A 36 6.67 -24.57 -5.01
CA LYS A 36 7.98 -24.53 -4.37
C LYS A 36 8.99 -23.76 -5.20
N ARG A 37 9.04 -24.01 -6.51
CA ARG A 37 9.94 -23.32 -7.43
C ARG A 37 9.62 -21.84 -7.51
N ALA A 38 8.34 -21.49 -7.65
CA ALA A 38 7.90 -20.09 -7.69
C ALA A 38 8.29 -19.30 -6.43
N LEU A 39 8.11 -19.90 -5.25
CA LEU A 39 8.49 -19.28 -3.97
C LEU A 39 10.01 -19.12 -3.83
N LEU A 40 10.80 -20.10 -4.25
CA LEU A 40 12.26 -20.02 -4.23
C LEU A 40 12.80 -18.95 -5.21
N GLU A 41 12.22 -18.88 -6.41
CA GLU A 41 12.55 -17.86 -7.41
C GLU A 41 12.09 -16.44 -6.95
N ALA A 42 11.09 -16.38 -6.08
CA ALA A 42 10.66 -15.16 -5.40
C ALA A 42 11.52 -14.81 -4.17
N ASP A 43 12.63 -15.51 -3.97
CA ASP A 43 13.56 -15.27 -2.87
C ASP A 43 12.93 -15.49 -1.47
N VAL A 44 11.98 -16.42 -1.35
CA VAL A 44 11.44 -16.85 -0.04
C VAL A 44 12.45 -17.78 0.65
N ASN A 45 12.59 -17.64 1.96
CA ASN A 45 13.53 -18.45 2.76
C ASN A 45 13.31 -19.95 2.55
N PHE A 46 14.37 -20.70 2.26
CA PHE A 46 14.31 -22.13 1.93
C PHE A 46 13.62 -22.97 2.99
N ARG A 47 13.88 -22.71 4.28
CA ARG A 47 13.27 -23.47 5.40
C ARG A 47 11.77 -23.19 5.46
N VAL A 48 11.37 -21.94 5.24
CA VAL A 48 9.97 -21.52 5.19
C VAL A 48 9.26 -22.21 4.01
N VAL A 49 9.85 -22.19 2.83
CA VAL A 49 9.28 -22.85 1.64
C VAL A 49 9.13 -24.36 1.86
N LYS A 50 10.15 -25.00 2.45
CA LYS A 50 10.10 -26.46 2.73
C LYS A 50 8.96 -26.83 3.69
N SER A 51 8.80 -26.08 4.76
CA SER A 51 7.72 -26.29 5.74
C SER A 51 6.35 -26.02 5.09
N PHE A 52 6.19 -24.90 4.43
CA PHE A 52 4.98 -24.50 3.75
C PHE A 52 4.50 -25.57 2.74
N VAL A 53 5.37 -25.98 1.82
CA VAL A 53 5.04 -26.99 0.80
C VAL A 53 4.66 -28.31 1.44
N LYS A 54 5.35 -28.72 2.51
CA LYS A 54 4.99 -29.94 3.24
C LYS A 54 3.59 -29.82 3.85
N THR A 55 3.32 -28.78 4.61
CA THR A 55 2.01 -28.57 5.26
C THR A 55 0.88 -28.52 4.26
N VAL A 56 1.05 -27.73 3.17
CA VAL A 56 0.04 -27.65 2.10
C VAL A 56 -0.18 -29.01 1.44
N THR A 57 0.89 -29.75 1.13
CA THR A 57 0.80 -31.06 0.50
C THR A 57 0.05 -32.05 1.41
N ASP A 58 0.43 -32.14 2.67
CA ASP A 58 -0.19 -33.04 3.64
C ASP A 58 -1.69 -32.76 3.81
N ARG A 59 -2.10 -31.48 3.83
CA ARG A 59 -3.51 -31.05 3.88
C ARG A 59 -4.26 -31.33 2.56
N ALA A 60 -3.62 -31.08 1.42
CA ALA A 60 -4.23 -31.19 0.11
C ALA A 60 -4.41 -32.64 -0.41
N ILE A 61 -3.67 -33.61 0.13
CA ILE A 61 -3.79 -35.04 -0.21
C ILE A 61 -4.93 -35.72 0.54
N GLY A 62 -5.55 -35.06 1.52
CA GLY A 62 -6.68 -35.62 2.27
C GLY A 62 -7.83 -36.07 1.36
N GLN A 63 -8.49 -37.19 1.67
CA GLN A 63 -9.57 -37.75 0.85
C GLN A 63 -10.69 -36.74 0.61
N ASP A 64 -11.04 -35.95 1.61
CA ASP A 64 -12.08 -34.92 1.54
C ASP A 64 -11.79 -33.84 0.47
N VAL A 65 -10.51 -33.56 0.23
CA VAL A 65 -10.08 -32.59 -0.80
C VAL A 65 -10.13 -33.23 -2.18
N LEU A 66 -9.58 -34.43 -2.34
CA LEU A 66 -9.46 -35.10 -3.65
C LEU A 66 -10.81 -35.55 -4.19
N THR A 67 -11.76 -35.91 -3.32
CA THR A 67 -13.10 -36.35 -3.69
C THR A 67 -14.15 -35.25 -3.68
N GLY A 68 -13.80 -34.03 -3.26
CA GLY A 68 -14.69 -32.87 -3.24
C GLY A 68 -15.18 -32.44 -4.61
N LEU A 69 -16.27 -31.69 -4.67
CA LEU A 69 -16.87 -31.17 -5.91
C LEU A 69 -15.91 -30.27 -6.72
N ASN A 70 -15.01 -29.55 -6.04
CA ASN A 70 -14.05 -28.63 -6.64
C ASN A 70 -12.66 -28.79 -6.01
N PRO A 71 -11.94 -29.91 -6.26
CA PRO A 71 -10.68 -30.20 -5.58
C PRO A 71 -9.59 -29.14 -5.85
N GLY A 72 -9.51 -28.60 -7.07
CA GLY A 72 -8.57 -27.54 -7.40
C GLY A 72 -8.79 -26.24 -6.60
N GLN A 73 -10.04 -25.87 -6.36
CA GLN A 73 -10.35 -24.71 -5.51
C GLN A 73 -10.02 -24.95 -4.03
N MET A 74 -10.23 -26.19 -3.55
CA MET A 74 -9.85 -26.57 -2.19
C MET A 74 -8.34 -26.47 -1.95
N VAL A 75 -7.52 -26.93 -2.90
CA VAL A 75 -6.07 -26.80 -2.84
C VAL A 75 -5.65 -25.33 -2.80
N ILE A 76 -6.24 -24.48 -3.64
CA ILE A 76 -5.94 -23.04 -3.66
C ILE A 76 -6.34 -22.38 -2.32
N LYS A 77 -7.47 -22.78 -1.73
CA LYS A 77 -7.88 -22.31 -0.40
C LYS A 77 -6.87 -22.69 0.66
N ILE A 78 -6.38 -23.93 0.66
CA ILE A 78 -5.34 -24.39 1.60
C ILE A 78 -4.05 -23.58 1.44
N VAL A 79 -3.61 -23.32 0.18
CA VAL A 79 -2.44 -22.47 -0.09
C VAL A 79 -2.64 -21.07 0.48
N LYS A 80 -3.85 -20.49 0.31
CA LYS A 80 -4.17 -19.16 0.84
C LYS A 80 -4.08 -19.13 2.37
N GLU A 81 -4.73 -20.06 3.05
CA GLU A 81 -4.72 -20.17 4.52
C GLU A 81 -3.31 -20.32 5.09
N GLU A 82 -2.48 -21.16 4.47
CA GLU A 82 -1.08 -21.34 4.91
C GLU A 82 -0.22 -20.11 4.64
N MET A 83 -0.43 -19.38 3.54
CA MET A 83 0.25 -18.10 3.31
C MET A 83 -0.14 -17.04 4.33
N GLU A 84 -1.43 -16.94 4.67
CA GLU A 84 -1.92 -16.05 5.73
C GLU A 84 -1.27 -16.39 7.08
N SER A 85 -1.20 -17.68 7.41
CA SER A 85 -0.55 -18.17 8.62
C SER A 85 0.93 -17.79 8.68
N LEU A 86 1.67 -17.91 7.58
CA LEU A 86 3.07 -17.49 7.49
C LEU A 86 3.26 -16.01 7.81
N MET A 87 2.36 -15.16 7.33
CA MET A 87 2.42 -13.70 7.50
C MET A 87 1.76 -13.21 8.79
N GLY A 88 0.92 -14.06 9.44
CA GLY A 88 0.41 -13.72 10.74
C GLY A 88 -1.05 -13.82 11.00
N SER A 89 -1.85 -14.36 10.16
CA SER A 89 -3.31 -14.55 10.32
C SER A 89 -4.12 -13.31 10.73
N GLU A 90 -3.58 -12.45 11.58
CA GLU A 90 -4.23 -11.25 12.10
C GLU A 90 -3.35 -10.00 11.96
N MET A 91 -3.98 -8.87 11.74
CA MET A 91 -3.36 -7.56 11.74
C MET A 91 -2.87 -7.21 13.15
N ARG A 92 -1.69 -6.56 13.22
CA ARG A 92 -1.13 -6.04 14.46
C ARG A 92 -0.88 -4.54 14.35
N GLU A 93 -1.21 -3.82 15.40
CA GLU A 93 -1.00 -2.37 15.47
C GLU A 93 0.19 -2.03 16.37
N LEU A 94 0.65 -0.78 16.27
CA LEU A 94 1.56 -0.21 17.26
C LEU A 94 0.85 -0.13 18.61
N VAL A 95 1.52 -0.57 19.67
CA VAL A 95 0.99 -0.53 21.03
C VAL A 95 1.12 0.87 21.60
N ILE A 96 0.01 1.49 21.92
CA ILE A 96 -0.04 2.83 22.53
C ILE A 96 -0.41 2.67 24.00
N LYS A 97 0.42 3.22 24.88
CA LYS A 97 0.15 3.22 26.32
C LYS A 97 -1.13 3.97 26.64
N PRO A 98 -1.91 3.52 27.64
CA PRO A 98 -3.15 4.18 28.03
C PRO A 98 -2.89 5.48 28.81
N GLY A 99 -3.90 6.33 28.85
CA GLY A 99 -3.89 7.56 29.66
C GLY A 99 -2.84 8.57 29.21
N ASN A 100 -2.15 9.14 30.17
CA ASN A 100 -1.12 10.18 29.98
C ASN A 100 0.32 9.61 29.94
N GLU A 101 0.46 8.29 29.88
CA GLU A 101 1.78 7.67 29.75
C GLU A 101 2.37 7.94 28.38
N ILE A 102 3.67 8.24 28.34
CA ILE A 102 4.39 8.47 27.09
C ILE A 102 4.68 7.12 26.45
N THR A 103 4.22 6.96 25.21
CA THR A 103 4.58 5.82 24.36
C THR A 103 5.87 6.12 23.62
N VAL A 104 6.87 5.26 23.72
CA VAL A 104 8.17 5.45 23.07
C VAL A 104 8.40 4.36 22.02
N PHE A 105 8.56 4.75 20.76
CA PHE A 105 8.95 3.87 19.67
C PHE A 105 10.42 4.08 19.32
N LEU A 106 11.20 3.00 19.41
CA LEU A 106 12.60 2.98 18.97
C LEU A 106 12.66 2.45 17.54
N MET A 107 12.99 3.30 16.59
CA MET A 107 13.06 2.92 15.17
C MET A 107 14.47 2.47 14.80
N ALA A 108 14.62 1.20 14.49
CA ALA A 108 15.89 0.56 14.16
C ALA A 108 15.96 0.13 12.68
N GLY A 109 17.16 -0.15 12.17
CA GLY A 109 17.37 -0.67 10.81
C GLY A 109 18.61 -0.12 10.12
N LEU A 110 18.95 -0.68 8.97
CA LEU A 110 20.13 -0.28 8.21
C LEU A 110 19.97 1.08 7.52
N GLN A 111 21.09 1.63 7.05
CA GLN A 111 21.10 2.84 6.23
C GLN A 111 20.35 2.59 4.91
N GLY A 112 19.54 3.56 4.49
CA GLY A 112 18.75 3.43 3.25
C GLY A 112 17.47 2.60 3.36
N ALA A 113 17.21 1.96 4.51
CA ALA A 113 15.97 1.21 4.75
C ALA A 113 14.71 2.10 4.86
N GLY A 114 14.85 3.41 4.94
CA GLY A 114 13.72 4.35 4.98
C GLY A 114 13.23 4.70 6.38
N LYS A 115 14.04 4.54 7.44
CA LYS A 115 13.68 4.85 8.83
C LYS A 115 13.12 6.26 9.01
N THR A 116 13.91 7.28 8.69
CA THR A 116 13.56 8.70 8.86
C THR A 116 12.24 9.07 8.17
N THR A 117 12.04 8.57 6.95
CA THR A 117 10.77 8.77 6.22
C THR A 117 9.61 8.03 6.90
N THR A 118 9.85 6.81 7.38
CA THR A 118 8.86 5.99 8.06
C THR A 118 8.45 6.62 9.40
N CYS A 119 9.40 7.16 10.18
CA CYS A 119 9.12 7.92 11.41
C CYS A 119 8.11 9.04 11.15
N ALA A 120 8.35 9.85 10.13
CA ALA A 120 7.45 10.95 9.78
C ALA A 120 6.08 10.47 9.27
N LYS A 121 6.03 9.38 8.50
CA LYS A 121 4.77 8.77 8.05
C LYS A 121 3.93 8.26 9.22
N ILE A 122 4.53 7.54 10.16
CA ILE A 122 3.86 7.06 11.38
C ILE A 122 3.37 8.23 12.22
N ALA A 123 4.22 9.23 12.45
CA ALA A 123 3.86 10.41 13.22
C ALA A 123 2.66 11.15 12.60
N GLY A 124 2.64 11.31 11.28
CA GLY A 124 1.51 11.91 10.56
C GLY A 124 0.21 11.12 10.72
N GLN A 125 0.27 9.78 10.63
CA GLN A 125 -0.91 8.93 10.85
C GLN A 125 -1.41 8.98 12.29
N LEU A 126 -0.51 8.94 13.27
CA LEU A 126 -0.87 9.04 14.68
C LEU A 126 -1.48 10.41 15.02
N LYS A 127 -0.96 11.49 14.42
CA LYS A 127 -1.56 12.81 14.54
C LYS A 127 -2.98 12.87 13.98
N LYS A 128 -3.23 12.27 12.81
CA LYS A 128 -4.59 12.15 12.24
C LYS A 128 -5.55 11.38 13.15
N LYS A 129 -5.02 10.42 13.94
CA LYS A 129 -5.77 9.68 14.98
C LYS A 129 -5.90 10.47 16.31
N GLY A 130 -5.60 11.76 16.33
CA GLY A 130 -5.72 12.63 17.51
C GLY A 130 -4.61 12.47 18.56
N LYS A 131 -3.49 11.79 18.22
CA LYS A 131 -2.32 11.69 19.11
C LYS A 131 -1.41 12.90 18.93
N LYS A 132 -0.51 13.11 19.90
CA LYS A 132 0.45 14.21 19.92
C LYS A 132 1.88 13.66 19.78
N PRO A 133 2.32 13.26 18.59
CA PRO A 133 3.65 12.69 18.39
C PRO A 133 4.74 13.76 18.42
N LEU A 134 5.91 13.36 18.93
CA LEU A 134 7.19 14.04 18.85
C LEU A 134 8.18 13.17 18.09
N LEU A 135 8.78 13.70 17.05
CA LEU A 135 9.90 13.05 16.35
C LEU A 135 11.21 13.45 17.02
N VAL A 136 12.14 12.51 17.18
CA VAL A 136 13.42 12.75 17.86
C VAL A 136 14.58 12.33 16.97
N ALA A 137 15.49 13.26 16.71
CA ALA A 137 16.66 13.04 15.86
C ALA A 137 17.82 12.42 16.66
N CYS A 138 17.90 11.10 16.69
CA CYS A 138 19.01 10.36 17.31
C CYS A 138 20.10 9.93 16.29
N ASP A 139 19.94 10.16 14.97
CA ASP A 139 21.01 9.97 13.95
C ASP A 139 21.95 11.16 13.94
N VAL A 140 22.82 11.25 14.95
CA VAL A 140 23.78 12.34 15.11
C VAL A 140 24.99 12.22 14.18
N TYR A 141 25.20 11.05 13.56
CA TYR A 141 26.36 10.80 12.69
C TYR A 141 26.16 11.40 11.30
N ARG A 142 24.94 11.79 10.96
CA ARG A 142 24.60 12.36 9.65
C ARG A 142 23.75 13.63 9.82
N PRO A 143 24.38 14.82 9.81
CA PRO A 143 23.64 16.09 9.95
C PRO A 143 22.51 16.26 8.93
N ALA A 144 22.68 15.70 7.73
CA ALA A 144 21.63 15.69 6.71
C ALA A 144 20.37 14.87 7.14
N ALA A 145 20.52 13.83 7.98
CA ALA A 145 19.39 13.05 8.47
C ALA A 145 18.53 13.84 9.47
N ILE A 146 19.18 14.63 10.35
CA ILE A 146 18.49 15.55 11.27
C ILE A 146 17.61 16.51 10.46
N LYS A 147 18.21 17.18 9.46
CA LYS A 147 17.49 18.12 8.60
C LYS A 147 16.38 17.44 7.79
N GLN A 148 16.60 16.21 7.34
CA GLN A 148 15.58 15.42 6.65
C GLN A 148 14.37 15.12 7.57
N LEU A 149 14.63 14.76 8.83
CA LEU A 149 13.57 14.52 9.80
C LEU A 149 12.77 15.80 10.08
N GLU A 150 13.45 16.94 10.23
CA GLU A 150 12.81 18.26 10.43
C GLU A 150 11.89 18.61 9.24
N VAL A 151 12.38 18.47 8.00
CA VAL A 151 11.59 18.75 6.80
C VAL A 151 10.38 17.81 6.70
N ASN A 152 10.56 16.53 6.97
CA ASN A 152 9.47 15.56 6.91
C ASN A 152 8.47 15.75 8.05
N GLY A 153 8.92 16.08 9.26
CA GLY A 153 8.09 16.44 10.39
C GLY A 153 7.23 17.68 10.09
N ALA A 154 7.86 18.72 9.55
CA ALA A 154 7.17 19.96 9.19
C ALA A 154 6.06 19.70 8.13
N LYS A 155 6.30 18.84 7.12
CA LYS A 155 5.27 18.46 6.13
C LYS A 155 4.05 17.79 6.77
N GLN A 156 4.23 17.08 7.89
CA GLN A 156 3.15 16.45 8.66
C GLN A 156 2.62 17.36 9.79
N GLY A 157 3.24 18.53 9.98
CA GLY A 157 2.96 19.43 11.10
C GLY A 157 3.25 18.79 12.46
N VAL A 158 4.27 17.92 12.53
CA VAL A 158 4.72 17.22 13.73
C VAL A 158 6.01 17.88 14.22
N PRO A 159 6.13 18.20 15.52
CA PRO A 159 7.35 18.78 16.09
C PRO A 159 8.50 17.76 16.04
N VAL A 160 9.73 18.30 15.91
CA VAL A 160 10.97 17.53 15.92
C VAL A 160 11.86 18.04 17.03
N PHE A 161 12.31 17.14 17.89
CA PHE A 161 13.30 17.42 18.93
C PHE A 161 14.69 17.04 18.45
N THR A 162 15.65 17.93 18.63
CA THR A 162 17.05 17.70 18.31
C THR A 162 17.96 18.44 19.31
N MET A 163 19.09 17.85 19.61
CA MET A 163 20.18 18.47 20.38
C MET A 163 21.45 18.69 19.52
N GLY A 164 21.27 18.69 18.19
CA GLY A 164 22.37 18.78 17.23
C GLY A 164 23.11 17.45 17.03
N ASP A 165 24.30 17.53 16.46
CA ASP A 165 25.08 16.38 16.01
C ASP A 165 26.25 15.98 16.94
N LYS A 166 26.37 16.65 18.12
CA LYS A 166 27.48 16.45 19.05
C LYS A 166 27.11 15.69 20.32
N GLN A 167 25.84 15.45 20.54
CA GLN A 167 25.32 14.80 21.75
C GLN A 167 25.24 13.29 21.57
N ASN A 168 25.30 12.54 22.68
CA ASN A 168 25.09 11.11 22.67
C ASN A 168 23.62 10.77 22.40
N PRO A 169 23.30 9.80 21.51
CA PRO A 169 21.92 9.39 21.24
C PRO A 169 21.10 8.98 22.47
N VAL A 170 21.75 8.38 23.47
CA VAL A 170 21.09 8.02 24.75
C VAL A 170 20.65 9.26 25.51
N ASP A 171 21.49 10.31 25.57
CA ASP A 171 21.15 11.56 26.26
C ASP A 171 20.06 12.33 25.51
N ILE A 172 20.09 12.32 24.17
CA ILE A 172 19.02 12.88 23.34
C ILE A 172 17.69 12.17 23.64
N ALA A 173 17.71 10.83 23.68
CA ALA A 173 16.52 10.05 23.98
C ALA A 173 15.95 10.36 25.37
N LYS A 174 16.79 10.46 26.42
CA LYS A 174 16.36 10.87 27.76
C LYS A 174 15.76 12.26 27.79
N ALA A 175 16.46 13.25 27.24
CA ALA A 175 16.00 14.63 27.19
C ALA A 175 14.69 14.79 26.41
N SER A 176 14.49 13.98 25.38
CA SER A 176 13.26 14.00 24.59
C SER A 176 12.02 13.58 25.37
N ILE A 177 12.16 12.70 26.35
CA ILE A 177 11.05 12.28 27.22
C ILE A 177 10.63 13.41 28.16
N GLU A 178 11.59 14.14 28.72
CA GLU A 178 11.31 15.33 29.54
C GLU A 178 10.65 16.41 28.70
N HIS A 179 11.21 16.70 27.54
CA HIS A 179 10.61 17.63 26.57
C HIS A 179 9.18 17.23 26.17
N ALA A 180 8.93 15.95 25.95
CA ALA A 180 7.59 15.47 25.62
C ALA A 180 6.58 15.71 26.75
N ARG A 181 6.99 15.53 28.02
CA ARG A 181 6.13 15.83 29.19
C ARG A 181 5.80 17.30 29.27
N GLU A 182 6.79 18.17 29.09
CA GLU A 182 6.62 19.64 29.18
C GLU A 182 5.72 20.17 28.04
N ASN A 183 5.71 19.53 26.88
CA ASN A 183 4.97 19.97 25.70
C ASN A 183 3.69 19.14 25.43
N ASP A 184 3.26 18.34 26.41
CA ASP A 184 2.03 17.54 26.31
C ASP A 184 2.03 16.56 25.09
N ASN A 185 3.23 16.08 24.70
CA ASN A 185 3.35 15.01 23.71
C ASN A 185 3.16 13.66 24.40
N ASN A 186 2.34 12.78 23.82
CA ASN A 186 2.06 11.46 24.38
C ASN A 186 2.73 10.31 23.60
N ILE A 187 3.38 10.63 22.49
CA ILE A 187 4.14 9.66 21.68
C ILE A 187 5.50 10.26 21.32
N VAL A 188 6.55 9.48 21.52
CA VAL A 188 7.93 9.82 21.16
C VAL A 188 8.42 8.78 20.16
N ILE A 189 8.93 9.22 19.01
CA ILE A 189 9.47 8.35 17.97
C ILE A 189 10.96 8.68 17.81
N LEU A 190 11.82 7.75 18.26
CA LEU A 190 13.27 7.89 18.20
C LEU A 190 13.78 7.42 16.84
N ASP A 191 14.19 8.34 15.96
CA ASP A 191 14.84 8.03 14.67
C ASP A 191 16.32 7.80 14.89
N THR A 192 16.75 6.54 14.95
CA THR A 192 18.15 6.18 15.25
C THR A 192 19.02 6.11 14.00
N ALA A 193 20.31 6.13 14.21
CA ALA A 193 21.29 5.97 13.15
C ALA A 193 21.14 4.61 12.44
N GLY A 194 21.42 4.58 11.15
CA GLY A 194 21.59 3.36 10.38
C GLY A 194 23.01 3.25 9.86
N ARG A 195 23.59 2.06 9.94
CA ARG A 195 24.87 1.71 9.33
C ARG A 195 24.63 0.95 8.03
N LEU A 196 25.66 0.89 7.17
CA LEU A 196 25.58 0.13 5.90
C LEU A 196 25.42 -1.38 6.15
N HIS A 197 25.99 -1.88 7.23
CA HIS A 197 25.93 -3.27 7.66
C HIS A 197 25.58 -3.34 9.13
N VAL A 198 25.14 -4.52 9.56
CA VAL A 198 24.98 -4.81 10.98
C VAL A 198 26.37 -4.85 11.62
N ASP A 199 26.64 -3.93 12.52
CA ASP A 199 27.86 -3.90 13.31
C ASP A 199 27.56 -3.90 14.82
N GLU A 200 28.58 -4.21 15.62
CA GLU A 200 28.45 -4.37 17.06
C GLU A 200 28.14 -3.04 17.74
N SER A 201 28.79 -1.96 17.30
CA SER A 201 28.61 -0.63 17.88
C SER A 201 27.19 -0.09 17.71
N MET A 202 26.54 -0.37 16.58
CA MET A 202 25.14 -0.02 16.35
C MET A 202 24.21 -0.81 17.28
N MET A 203 24.47 -2.09 17.46
CA MET A 203 23.67 -2.93 18.36
C MET A 203 23.80 -2.49 19.81
N GLU A 204 25.01 -2.16 20.27
CA GLU A 204 25.29 -1.62 21.59
C GLU A 204 24.57 -0.26 21.80
N GLU A 205 24.58 0.64 20.80
CA GLU A 205 23.88 1.92 20.88
C GLU A 205 22.37 1.71 21.11
N LEU A 206 21.74 0.82 20.35
CA LEU A 206 20.31 0.52 20.48
C LEU A 206 20.00 -0.14 21.83
N GLN A 207 20.85 -1.05 22.31
CA GLN A 207 20.72 -1.68 23.63
C GLN A 207 20.86 -0.64 24.73
N ASN A 208 21.81 0.29 24.61
CA ASN A 208 22.03 1.38 25.58
C ASN A 208 20.83 2.32 25.63
N ILE A 209 20.21 2.66 24.52
CA ILE A 209 18.97 3.44 24.49
C ILE A 209 17.87 2.67 25.23
N LYS A 210 17.65 1.40 24.93
CA LYS A 210 16.65 0.53 25.61
C LYS A 210 16.90 0.40 27.11
N ALA A 211 18.15 0.34 27.53
CA ALA A 211 18.50 0.23 28.96
C ALA A 211 18.25 1.52 29.74
N ASN A 212 18.21 2.67 29.08
CA ASN A 212 18.14 3.99 29.71
C ASN A 212 16.80 4.72 29.51
N VAL A 213 15.96 4.24 28.59
CA VAL A 213 14.64 4.81 28.26
C VAL A 213 13.62 3.68 28.26
N ASP A 214 12.44 3.93 28.84
CA ASP A 214 11.34 2.96 28.84
C ASP A 214 10.72 2.86 27.43
N VAL A 215 11.38 2.09 26.55
CA VAL A 215 10.94 1.86 25.17
C VAL A 215 9.72 0.94 25.16
N THR A 216 8.61 1.44 24.64
CA THR A 216 7.36 0.68 24.52
C THR A 216 7.45 -0.40 23.45
N GLN A 217 8.01 -0.06 22.29
CA GLN A 217 8.28 -1.02 21.20
C GLN A 217 9.54 -0.63 20.42
N THR A 218 10.34 -1.63 20.10
CA THR A 218 11.43 -1.54 19.14
C THR A 218 10.94 -2.01 17.77
N VAL A 219 10.90 -1.09 16.82
CA VAL A 219 10.35 -1.34 15.48
C VAL A 219 11.48 -1.34 14.45
N LEU A 220 11.66 -2.47 13.80
CA LEU A 220 12.68 -2.61 12.76
C LEU A 220 12.12 -2.19 11.39
N VAL A 221 12.85 -1.32 10.72
CA VAL A 221 12.55 -0.90 9.34
C VAL A 221 13.52 -1.57 8.38
N VAL A 222 13.00 -2.33 7.42
CA VAL A 222 13.79 -3.05 6.41
C VAL A 222 13.29 -2.78 5.01
N ASP A 223 14.22 -2.80 4.07
CA ASP A 223 13.95 -2.65 2.63
C ASP A 223 13.51 -4.01 2.05
N ALA A 224 12.28 -4.12 1.59
CA ALA A 224 11.73 -5.35 1.02
C ALA A 224 12.48 -5.81 -0.24
N MET A 225 13.05 -4.86 -1.00
CA MET A 225 13.76 -5.16 -2.25
C MET A 225 15.06 -5.95 -2.03
N THR A 226 15.60 -5.95 -0.81
CA THR A 226 16.82 -6.70 -0.48
C THR A 226 16.58 -8.20 -0.26
N GLY A 227 15.31 -8.65 -0.32
CA GLY A 227 14.96 -10.08 -0.31
C GLY A 227 15.44 -10.80 0.96
N GLN A 228 16.26 -11.86 0.81
CA GLN A 228 16.76 -12.62 1.95
C GLN A 228 17.71 -11.84 2.86
N ASP A 229 18.38 -10.81 2.37
CA ASP A 229 19.20 -9.96 3.24
C ASP A 229 18.33 -9.21 4.25
N ALA A 230 17.13 -8.76 3.88
CA ALA A 230 16.15 -8.20 4.82
C ALA A 230 15.80 -9.19 5.93
N VAL A 231 15.63 -10.47 5.59
CA VAL A 231 15.31 -11.54 6.56
C VAL A 231 16.48 -11.81 7.50
N ASN A 232 17.71 -11.86 6.97
CA ASN A 232 18.92 -12.04 7.76
C ASN A 232 19.17 -10.88 8.73
N VAL A 233 18.97 -9.64 8.23
CA VAL A 233 19.04 -8.44 9.06
C VAL A 233 18.01 -8.49 10.18
N ALA A 234 16.74 -8.77 9.85
CA ALA A 234 15.67 -8.87 10.83
C ALA A 234 15.97 -9.92 11.92
N LYS A 235 16.49 -11.08 11.53
CA LYS A 235 16.90 -12.13 12.45
C LYS A 235 18.01 -11.65 13.40
N THR A 236 19.03 -10.96 12.87
CA THR A 236 20.15 -10.46 13.69
C THR A 236 19.69 -9.39 14.67
N PHE A 237 18.80 -8.47 14.25
CA PHE A 237 18.23 -7.46 15.16
C PHE A 237 17.38 -8.11 16.25
N GLU A 238 16.59 -9.12 15.91
CA GLU A 238 15.82 -9.88 16.91
C GLU A 238 16.71 -10.54 17.95
N GLU A 239 17.76 -11.24 17.50
CA GLU A 239 18.68 -11.96 18.39
C GLU A 239 19.52 -11.03 19.29
N LYS A 240 19.94 -9.85 18.78
CA LYS A 240 20.86 -8.96 19.49
C LYS A 240 20.17 -7.85 20.28
N VAL A 241 19.09 -7.27 19.75
CA VAL A 241 18.41 -6.11 20.35
C VAL A 241 17.04 -6.48 20.90
N GLY A 242 16.38 -7.46 20.29
CA GLY A 242 14.97 -7.76 20.51
C GLY A 242 14.09 -6.71 19.84
N ILE A 243 13.31 -7.14 18.87
CA ILE A 243 12.36 -6.30 18.15
C ILE A 243 10.93 -6.72 18.47
N ASP A 244 9.98 -5.80 18.40
CA ASP A 244 8.56 -6.06 18.69
C ASP A 244 7.68 -6.02 17.44
N GLY A 245 8.29 -5.64 16.30
CA GLY A 245 7.61 -5.62 15.01
C GLY A 245 8.50 -5.10 13.90
N VAL A 246 8.06 -5.34 12.67
CA VAL A 246 8.79 -5.01 11.45
C VAL A 246 7.96 -4.12 10.53
N ILE A 247 8.60 -3.17 9.89
CA ILE A 247 8.03 -2.37 8.81
C ILE A 247 8.80 -2.66 7.54
N LEU A 248 8.09 -3.08 6.50
CA LEU A 248 8.64 -3.31 5.17
C LEU A 248 8.50 -2.06 4.31
N THR A 249 9.59 -1.50 3.85
CA THR A 249 9.61 -0.35 2.93
C THR A 249 9.84 -0.80 1.49
N LYS A 250 9.56 0.09 0.54
CA LYS A 250 9.79 -0.09 -0.91
C LYS A 250 9.12 -1.34 -1.50
N LEU A 251 7.99 -1.74 -0.93
CA LEU A 251 7.25 -2.93 -1.37
C LEU A 251 6.66 -2.74 -2.77
N ASP A 252 6.41 -1.51 -3.19
CA ASP A 252 5.99 -1.11 -4.54
C ASP A 252 7.01 -1.51 -5.62
N GLY A 253 8.31 -1.50 -5.28
CA GLY A 253 9.40 -1.97 -6.15
C GLY A 253 9.70 -3.47 -6.05
N ASP A 254 9.18 -4.17 -5.04
CA ASP A 254 9.44 -5.61 -4.84
C ASP A 254 8.47 -6.47 -5.65
N THR A 255 8.94 -6.96 -6.80
CA THR A 255 8.15 -7.87 -7.65
C THR A 255 8.18 -9.32 -7.18
N ARG A 256 9.04 -9.68 -6.22
CA ARG A 256 9.26 -11.05 -5.70
C ARG A 256 8.47 -11.35 -4.44
N GLY A 257 8.53 -10.47 -3.42
CA GLY A 257 7.79 -10.62 -2.17
C GLY A 257 8.35 -11.59 -1.14
N GLY A 258 9.57 -12.07 -1.34
CA GLY A 258 10.19 -13.07 -0.48
C GLY A 258 10.40 -12.63 0.95
N ALA A 259 10.73 -11.36 1.17
CA ALA A 259 10.89 -10.78 2.51
C ALA A 259 9.56 -10.81 3.28
N ALA A 260 8.46 -10.39 2.68
CA ALA A 260 7.14 -10.37 3.33
C ALA A 260 6.68 -11.75 3.81
N LEU A 261 6.95 -12.80 3.01
CA LEU A 261 6.61 -14.18 3.34
C LEU A 261 7.56 -14.82 4.35
N SER A 262 8.76 -14.29 4.54
CA SER A 262 9.82 -14.94 5.33
C SER A 262 10.05 -14.31 6.69
N ILE A 263 9.90 -12.99 6.82
CA ILE A 263 10.34 -12.24 8.01
C ILE A 263 9.68 -12.76 9.27
N ARG A 264 8.35 -12.87 9.29
CA ARG A 264 7.65 -13.35 10.47
C ARG A 264 7.99 -14.80 10.82
N ALA A 265 8.05 -15.65 9.79
CA ALA A 265 8.38 -17.08 10.01
C ALA A 265 9.79 -17.30 10.57
N VAL A 266 10.72 -16.37 10.32
CA VAL A 266 12.12 -16.44 10.77
C VAL A 266 12.32 -15.72 12.12
N THR A 267 11.68 -14.56 12.32
CA THR A 267 11.86 -13.74 13.54
C THR A 267 10.81 -14.01 14.62
N GLY A 268 9.66 -14.55 14.26
CA GLY A 268 8.49 -14.63 15.15
C GLY A 268 7.73 -13.29 15.31
N GLN A 269 8.30 -12.17 14.81
CA GLN A 269 7.74 -10.84 15.01
C GLN A 269 6.76 -10.43 13.92
N PRO A 270 5.70 -9.68 14.25
CA PRO A 270 4.69 -9.29 13.29
C PRO A 270 5.21 -8.20 12.32
N ILE A 271 4.71 -8.23 11.10
CA ILE A 271 4.79 -7.09 10.20
C ILE A 271 3.67 -6.12 10.59
N LEU A 272 4.04 -4.86 10.88
CA LEU A 272 3.09 -3.83 11.33
C LEU A 272 2.59 -2.96 10.17
N TYR A 273 3.52 -2.50 9.34
CA TYR A 273 3.23 -1.62 8.20
C TYR A 273 4.04 -2.00 6.97
N VAL A 274 3.55 -1.53 5.82
CA VAL A 274 4.25 -1.62 4.53
C VAL A 274 4.29 -0.26 3.85
N GLY A 275 5.44 0.13 3.32
CA GLY A 275 5.63 1.29 2.47
C GLY A 275 5.39 0.92 1.01
N MET A 276 4.38 1.54 0.41
CA MET A 276 3.91 1.29 -0.96
C MET A 276 4.25 2.44 -1.91
N GLY A 277 5.22 3.30 -1.56
CA GLY A 277 5.64 4.43 -2.35
C GLY A 277 6.40 5.48 -1.54
N GLU A 278 6.82 6.55 -2.20
CA GLU A 278 7.67 7.59 -1.62
C GLU A 278 6.90 8.64 -0.81
N LYS A 279 5.62 8.89 -1.16
CA LYS A 279 4.79 9.90 -0.50
C LYS A 279 4.56 9.56 0.97
N LEU A 280 4.33 10.60 1.77
CA LEU A 280 4.12 10.42 3.22
C LEU A 280 2.83 9.62 3.54
N GLU A 281 1.84 9.64 2.64
CA GLU A 281 0.59 8.87 2.73
C GLU A 281 0.75 7.40 2.35
N ASP A 282 1.84 7.00 1.67
CA ASP A 282 2.02 5.65 1.12
C ASP A 282 2.48 4.61 2.17
N LEU A 283 2.23 4.85 3.45
CA LEU A 283 2.42 3.87 4.50
C LEU A 283 1.07 3.21 4.82
N GLN A 284 0.96 1.92 4.56
CA GLN A 284 -0.25 1.14 4.79
C GLN A 284 -0.05 0.19 5.96
N GLN A 285 -1.11 -0.04 6.73
CA GLN A 285 -1.12 -1.10 7.72
C GLN A 285 -1.02 -2.46 7.04
N PHE A 286 -0.34 -3.41 7.67
CA PHE A 286 -0.17 -4.74 7.11
C PHE A 286 -1.36 -5.63 7.46
N TYR A 287 -2.07 -6.09 6.43
CA TYR A 287 -3.17 -7.05 6.54
C TYR A 287 -2.75 -8.36 5.84
N PRO A 288 -2.50 -9.44 6.58
CA PRO A 288 -2.03 -10.71 6.02
C PRO A 288 -2.97 -11.28 4.94
N ASP A 289 -4.26 -11.21 5.15
CA ASP A 289 -5.31 -11.70 4.22
C ASP A 289 -5.33 -10.92 2.90
N ARG A 290 -5.23 -9.58 2.96
CA ARG A 290 -5.17 -8.72 1.77
C ARG A 290 -3.86 -8.95 1.00
N MET A 291 -2.76 -9.06 1.73
CA MET A 291 -1.45 -9.31 1.14
C MET A 291 -1.41 -10.67 0.43
N THR A 292 -1.93 -11.72 1.07
CA THR A 292 -2.09 -13.03 0.47
C THR A 292 -2.96 -12.96 -0.78
N SER A 293 -4.07 -12.25 -0.73
CA SER A 293 -4.97 -12.08 -1.88
C SER A 293 -4.27 -11.38 -3.06
N ARG A 294 -3.43 -10.38 -2.79
CA ARG A 294 -2.58 -9.72 -3.82
C ARG A 294 -1.58 -10.70 -4.43
N ILE A 295 -0.83 -11.44 -3.60
CA ILE A 295 0.17 -12.43 -4.04
C ILE A 295 -0.49 -13.52 -4.90
N LEU A 296 -1.68 -13.98 -4.54
CA LEU A 296 -2.42 -15.00 -5.29
C LEU A 296 -3.17 -14.43 -6.50
N GLY A 297 -3.11 -13.11 -6.75
CA GLY A 297 -3.81 -12.44 -7.85
C GLY A 297 -5.33 -12.48 -7.74
N MET A 298 -5.85 -12.58 -6.52
CA MET A 298 -7.28 -12.57 -6.22
C MET A 298 -7.85 -11.14 -6.08
N GLY A 299 -6.99 -10.12 -6.18
CA GLY A 299 -7.34 -8.72 -5.98
C GLY A 299 -7.39 -8.32 -4.52
N ASP A 300 -7.57 -7.03 -4.28
CA ASP A 300 -7.67 -6.44 -2.94
C ASP A 300 -8.80 -5.42 -2.91
N VAL A 301 -10.02 -5.93 -2.89
CA VAL A 301 -11.24 -5.11 -2.92
C VAL A 301 -11.38 -4.25 -1.65
N PHE A 302 -10.90 -4.71 -0.50
CA PHE A 302 -11.00 -3.96 0.76
C PHE A 302 -10.11 -2.72 0.74
N THR A 303 -8.87 -2.85 0.30
CA THR A 303 -7.98 -1.68 0.15
C THR A 303 -8.52 -0.69 -0.91
N LEU A 304 -9.16 -1.19 -1.96
CA LEU A 304 -9.82 -0.33 -2.96
C LEU A 304 -10.97 0.47 -2.33
N ILE A 305 -11.82 -0.17 -1.51
CA ILE A 305 -12.90 0.50 -0.80
C ILE A 305 -12.35 1.54 0.17
N GLU A 306 -11.36 1.21 0.99
CA GLU A 306 -10.73 2.14 1.94
C GLU A 306 -10.09 3.35 1.24
N LYS A 307 -9.40 3.12 0.11
CA LYS A 307 -8.87 4.23 -0.70
C LYS A 307 -9.99 5.11 -1.26
N ALA A 308 -11.09 4.51 -1.70
CA ALA A 308 -12.23 5.25 -2.19
C ALA A 308 -12.90 6.08 -1.07
N GLU A 309 -13.10 5.50 0.11
CA GLU A 309 -13.66 6.20 1.27
C GLU A 309 -12.78 7.37 1.72
N ASN A 310 -11.46 7.18 1.77
CA ASN A 310 -10.52 8.23 2.16
C ASN A 310 -10.34 9.35 1.11
N ALA A 311 -10.66 9.08 -0.16
CA ALA A 311 -10.53 10.05 -1.25
C ALA A 311 -11.81 10.89 -1.46
N VAL A 312 -12.94 10.45 -0.92
CA VAL A 312 -14.23 11.12 -1.07
C VAL A 312 -14.45 12.08 0.09
N ASP A 313 -14.40 13.38 -0.19
CA ASP A 313 -14.93 14.39 0.72
C ASP A 313 -16.47 14.31 0.66
N GLU A 314 -17.11 14.01 1.78
CA GLU A 314 -18.59 13.88 1.86
C GLU A 314 -19.31 15.13 1.38
N GLU A 315 -18.76 16.32 1.60
CA GLU A 315 -19.34 17.56 1.12
C GLU A 315 -19.22 17.69 -0.41
N GLU A 316 -18.08 17.32 -0.99
CA GLU A 316 -17.89 17.31 -2.44
C GLU A 316 -18.78 16.26 -3.10
N ALA A 317 -18.92 15.07 -2.52
CA ALA A 317 -19.83 14.04 -2.99
C ALA A 317 -21.29 14.49 -3.00
N ARG A 318 -21.75 15.16 -1.96
CA ARG A 318 -23.11 15.73 -1.90
C ARG A 318 -23.34 16.85 -2.92
N LYS A 319 -22.36 17.73 -3.10
CA LYS A 319 -22.41 18.80 -4.12
C LYS A 319 -22.44 18.20 -5.52
N LEU A 320 -21.66 17.16 -5.78
CA LEU A 320 -21.64 16.46 -7.06
C LEU A 320 -22.98 15.76 -7.34
N GLU A 321 -23.56 15.08 -6.34
CA GLU A 321 -24.89 14.45 -6.47
C GLU A 321 -25.98 15.49 -6.81
N GLN A 322 -25.97 16.66 -6.15
CA GLN A 322 -26.90 17.73 -6.44
C GLN A 322 -26.73 18.29 -7.86
N LYS A 323 -25.50 18.51 -8.34
CA LYS A 323 -25.19 18.96 -9.70
C LYS A 323 -25.62 17.93 -10.74
N LEU A 324 -25.40 16.63 -10.47
CA LEU A 324 -25.85 15.55 -11.34
C LEU A 324 -27.37 15.48 -11.45
N ARG A 325 -28.10 15.67 -10.35
CA ARG A 325 -29.59 15.76 -10.36
C ARG A 325 -30.11 16.96 -11.19
N LYS A 326 -29.38 18.07 -11.14
CA LYS A 326 -29.72 19.29 -11.91
C LYS A 326 -29.22 19.28 -13.38
N ALA A 327 -28.52 18.21 -13.79
CA ALA A 327 -27.86 18.12 -15.10
C ALA A 327 -26.79 19.20 -15.36
N GLU A 328 -26.20 19.76 -14.32
CA GLU A 328 -25.18 20.83 -14.34
C GLU A 328 -23.73 20.28 -14.29
N PHE A 329 -23.50 19.04 -14.72
CA PHE A 329 -22.16 18.43 -14.76
C PHE A 329 -21.31 19.06 -15.88
N GLY A 330 -20.23 19.74 -15.48
CA GLY A 330 -19.28 20.44 -16.33
C GLY A 330 -17.89 19.79 -16.40
N PHE A 331 -16.99 20.42 -17.17
CA PHE A 331 -15.59 19.97 -17.25
C PHE A 331 -14.82 20.19 -15.94
N ASP A 332 -15.19 21.16 -15.10
CA ASP A 332 -14.57 21.32 -13.78
C ASP A 332 -14.90 20.13 -12.86
N ASP A 333 -16.12 19.63 -12.91
CA ASP A 333 -16.53 18.45 -12.14
C ASP A 333 -15.83 17.18 -12.65
N PHE A 334 -15.66 17.08 -13.97
CA PHE A 334 -14.93 15.98 -14.59
C PHE A 334 -13.45 16.02 -14.20
N LEU A 335 -12.83 17.19 -14.17
CA LEU A 335 -11.45 17.39 -13.74
C LEU A 335 -11.27 17.01 -12.26
N SER A 336 -12.18 17.46 -11.39
CA SER A 336 -12.16 17.09 -9.96
C SER A 336 -12.22 15.57 -9.76
N GLN A 337 -13.07 14.85 -10.51
CA GLN A 337 -13.13 13.39 -10.47
C GLN A 337 -11.83 12.74 -10.92
N MET A 338 -11.21 13.23 -11.99
CA MET A 338 -9.92 12.71 -12.46
C MET A 338 -8.80 12.94 -11.43
N GLN A 339 -8.79 14.11 -10.79
CA GLN A 339 -7.83 14.41 -9.73
C GLN A 339 -8.03 13.55 -8.50
N GLN A 340 -9.27 13.22 -8.14
CA GLN A 340 -9.55 12.25 -7.07
C GLN A 340 -9.01 10.87 -7.42
N ILE A 341 -9.19 10.38 -8.64
CA ILE A 341 -8.62 9.11 -9.12
C ILE A 341 -7.07 9.15 -9.04
N LYS A 342 -6.45 10.27 -9.44
CA LYS A 342 -4.99 10.47 -9.35
C LYS A 342 -4.51 10.43 -7.88
N LYS A 343 -5.27 11.01 -6.94
CA LYS A 343 -4.99 10.95 -5.49
C LYS A 343 -5.12 9.55 -4.91
N MET A 344 -5.97 8.70 -5.47
CA MET A 344 -6.15 7.31 -5.02
C MET A 344 -5.01 6.35 -5.45
N GLY A 345 -4.00 6.84 -6.16
CA GLY A 345 -2.83 6.05 -6.58
C GLY A 345 -2.76 5.77 -8.09
N GLY A 346 -3.57 6.46 -8.90
CA GLY A 346 -3.63 6.28 -10.35
C GLY A 346 -4.56 5.15 -10.81
N LEU A 347 -4.95 5.22 -12.08
CA LEU A 347 -5.92 4.29 -12.64
C LEU A 347 -5.39 2.85 -12.73
N THR A 348 -4.09 2.71 -13.04
CA THR A 348 -3.42 1.41 -13.16
C THR A 348 -3.40 0.66 -11.83
N ASP A 349 -3.11 1.35 -10.72
CA ASP A 349 -3.08 0.75 -9.39
C ASP A 349 -4.48 0.31 -8.95
N LEU A 350 -5.49 1.14 -9.19
CA LEU A 350 -6.89 0.83 -8.86
C LEU A 350 -7.40 -0.38 -9.64
N LEU A 351 -7.10 -0.45 -10.94
CA LEU A 351 -7.50 -1.56 -11.79
C LEU A 351 -6.79 -2.86 -11.43
N SER A 352 -5.53 -2.79 -10.94
CA SER A 352 -4.79 -3.96 -10.45
C SER A 352 -5.40 -4.59 -9.20
N MET A 353 -6.15 -3.81 -8.41
CA MET A 353 -6.85 -4.29 -7.21
C MET A 353 -8.16 -5.03 -7.51
N ILE A 354 -8.67 -4.94 -8.74
CA ILE A 354 -9.89 -5.63 -9.16
C ILE A 354 -9.56 -7.08 -9.57
N PRO A 355 -10.23 -8.09 -8.98
CA PRO A 355 -10.00 -9.48 -9.31
C PRO A 355 -10.20 -9.78 -10.80
N GLY A 356 -9.21 -10.40 -11.45
CA GLY A 356 -9.29 -10.84 -12.85
C GLY A 356 -9.04 -9.75 -13.90
N VAL A 357 -8.87 -8.48 -13.53
CA VAL A 357 -8.63 -7.37 -14.48
C VAL A 357 -7.13 -7.10 -14.66
N GLY A 358 -6.32 -7.28 -13.61
CA GLY A 358 -4.89 -6.98 -13.62
C GLY A 358 -4.10 -7.70 -14.72
N SER A 359 -4.45 -8.94 -15.04
CA SER A 359 -3.78 -9.72 -16.10
C SER A 359 -4.15 -9.29 -17.54
N GLN A 360 -5.31 -8.65 -17.73
CA GLN A 360 -5.77 -8.17 -19.04
C GLN A 360 -5.20 -6.79 -19.40
N LEU A 361 -4.74 -6.05 -18.39
CA LEU A 361 -4.21 -4.68 -18.56
C LEU A 361 -2.71 -4.62 -18.84
N LYS A 362 -1.99 -5.75 -18.82
CA LYS A 362 -0.54 -5.81 -19.09
C LYS A 362 -0.10 -5.17 -20.41
N ASN A 363 -1.02 -5.00 -21.37
CA ASN A 363 -0.76 -4.42 -22.67
C ASN A 363 -1.40 -3.02 -22.87
N VAL A 364 -1.96 -2.43 -21.83
CA VAL A 364 -2.55 -1.08 -21.87
C VAL A 364 -1.62 -0.15 -21.12
N ASP A 365 -0.73 0.47 -21.87
CA ASP A 365 0.11 1.56 -21.36
C ASP A 365 -0.81 2.76 -21.10
N ILE A 366 -1.28 2.90 -19.87
CA ILE A 366 -2.05 4.06 -19.44
C ILE A 366 -1.02 5.12 -19.09
N ASP A 367 -0.67 5.91 -20.09
CA ASP A 367 0.28 7.00 -20.00
C ASP A 367 -0.26 8.08 -19.05
N ASP A 368 0.38 8.30 -17.91
CA ASP A 368 0.07 9.39 -16.98
C ASP A 368 0.15 10.77 -17.67
N SER A 369 0.95 10.89 -18.76
CA SER A 369 1.01 12.10 -19.60
C SER A 369 -0.31 12.40 -20.31
N ALA A 370 -1.18 11.40 -20.53
CA ALA A 370 -2.51 11.61 -21.08
C ALA A 370 -3.40 12.40 -20.12
N MET A 371 -3.23 12.21 -18.80
CA MET A 371 -3.96 13.01 -17.80
C MET A 371 -3.51 14.47 -17.80
N ASP A 372 -2.20 14.72 -17.87
CA ASP A 372 -1.67 16.08 -17.92
C ASP A 372 -2.15 16.83 -19.19
N SER A 373 -2.26 16.11 -20.30
CA SER A 373 -2.84 16.67 -21.54
C SER A 373 -4.31 17.03 -21.39
N ILE A 374 -5.09 16.22 -20.70
CA ILE A 374 -6.51 16.49 -20.41
C ILE A 374 -6.65 17.70 -19.48
N GLU A 375 -5.83 17.79 -18.44
CA GLU A 375 -5.79 18.96 -17.55
C GLU A 375 -5.47 20.24 -18.34
N ALA A 376 -4.45 20.21 -19.20
CA ALA A 376 -4.07 21.35 -20.03
C ALA A 376 -5.19 21.79 -20.97
N ILE A 377 -5.93 20.85 -21.57
CA ILE A 377 -7.09 21.16 -22.42
C ILE A 377 -8.18 21.85 -21.59
N ILE A 378 -8.54 21.35 -20.43
CA ILE A 378 -9.59 21.91 -19.58
C ILE A 378 -9.20 23.31 -19.08
N TYR A 379 -7.95 23.49 -18.63
CA TYR A 379 -7.46 24.80 -18.19
C TYR A 379 -7.39 25.83 -19.33
N SER A 380 -7.27 25.38 -20.58
CA SER A 380 -7.31 26.27 -21.76
C SER A 380 -8.74 26.68 -22.17
N MET A 381 -9.77 26.12 -21.54
CA MET A 381 -11.18 26.54 -21.72
C MET A 381 -11.48 27.72 -20.82
N THR A 382 -12.40 28.60 -21.28
CA THR A 382 -12.97 29.65 -20.43
C THR A 382 -13.91 29.04 -19.37
N PRO A 383 -14.18 29.74 -18.24
CA PRO A 383 -15.14 29.26 -17.24
C PRO A 383 -16.52 28.91 -17.83
N GLU A 384 -17.01 29.70 -18.81
CA GLU A 384 -18.26 29.44 -19.49
C GLU A 384 -18.22 28.14 -20.33
N GLU A 385 -17.12 27.89 -21.02
CA GLU A 385 -16.91 26.68 -21.82
C GLU A 385 -16.78 25.41 -20.93
N ARG A 386 -16.19 25.55 -19.75
CA ARG A 386 -16.11 24.46 -18.76
C ARG A 386 -17.48 24.15 -18.16
N ALA A 387 -18.26 25.16 -17.85
CA ALA A 387 -19.60 25.00 -17.31
C ALA A 387 -20.62 24.50 -18.37
N ASN A 388 -20.50 24.96 -19.62
CA ASN A 388 -21.42 24.57 -20.68
C ASN A 388 -20.72 24.04 -21.94
N PRO A 389 -20.44 22.74 -21.98
CA PRO A 389 -19.74 22.09 -23.09
C PRO A 389 -20.44 22.24 -24.46
N ASN A 390 -21.73 22.55 -24.48
CA ASN A 390 -22.51 22.65 -25.72
C ASN A 390 -22.10 23.85 -26.56
N ILE A 391 -21.42 24.86 -26.01
CA ILE A 391 -20.97 26.05 -26.74
C ILE A 391 -19.65 25.83 -27.50
N LEU A 392 -19.03 24.67 -27.38
CA LEU A 392 -17.75 24.31 -28.00
C LEU A 392 -17.90 24.07 -29.50
N ASN A 393 -17.80 25.14 -30.27
CA ASN A 393 -17.78 25.09 -31.72
C ASN A 393 -16.34 24.80 -32.27
N PRO A 394 -16.17 24.53 -33.57
CA PRO A 394 -14.85 24.20 -34.14
C PRO A 394 -13.79 25.29 -33.93
N SER A 395 -14.15 26.58 -33.96
CA SER A 395 -13.22 27.70 -33.73
C SER A 395 -12.72 27.72 -32.28
N ARG A 396 -13.62 27.54 -31.30
CA ARG A 396 -13.26 27.45 -29.87
C ARG A 396 -12.36 26.22 -29.59
N LYS A 397 -12.70 25.07 -30.18
CA LYS A 397 -11.86 23.84 -30.03
C LYS A 397 -10.45 24.02 -30.59
N LYS A 398 -10.31 24.75 -31.75
CA LYS A 398 -8.99 25.06 -32.32
C LYS A 398 -8.18 26.01 -31.42
N ARG A 399 -8.81 27.01 -30.81
CA ARG A 399 -8.18 27.91 -29.84
C ARG A 399 -7.72 27.14 -28.60
N ILE A 400 -8.58 26.28 -28.07
CA ILE A 400 -8.26 25.42 -26.89
C ILE A 400 -7.07 24.49 -27.20
N ALA A 401 -7.07 23.85 -28.37
CA ALA A 401 -5.97 23.00 -28.80
C ALA A 401 -4.65 23.77 -28.87
N ASN A 402 -4.64 24.95 -29.42
CA ASN A 402 -3.46 25.81 -29.49
C ASN A 402 -2.99 26.24 -28.08
N GLY A 403 -3.93 26.62 -27.20
CA GLY A 403 -3.62 27.01 -25.81
C GLY A 403 -3.04 25.87 -24.95
N ALA A 404 -3.53 24.65 -25.16
CA ALA A 404 -3.06 23.44 -24.46
C ALA A 404 -1.80 22.80 -25.08
N GLY A 405 -1.36 23.27 -26.26
CA GLY A 405 -0.20 22.63 -26.95
C GLY A 405 -0.50 21.25 -27.52
N VAL A 406 -1.78 20.91 -27.78
CA VAL A 406 -2.20 19.58 -28.23
C VAL A 406 -2.84 19.64 -29.64
N LYS A 407 -3.08 18.48 -30.24
CA LYS A 407 -3.77 18.41 -31.54
C LYS A 407 -5.30 18.64 -31.38
N LEU A 408 -5.95 19.19 -32.38
CA LEU A 408 -7.42 19.35 -32.40
C LEU A 408 -8.15 18.00 -32.19
N GLN A 409 -7.55 16.90 -32.63
CA GLN A 409 -8.08 15.56 -32.45
C GLN A 409 -8.19 15.18 -30.95
N ASP A 410 -7.25 15.58 -30.12
CA ASP A 410 -7.23 15.29 -28.68
C ASP A 410 -8.37 16.06 -27.97
N VAL A 411 -8.59 17.31 -28.32
CA VAL A 411 -9.75 18.09 -27.82
C VAL A 411 -11.08 17.44 -28.22
N ASN A 412 -11.21 16.96 -29.47
CA ASN A 412 -12.41 16.26 -29.90
C ASN A 412 -12.61 14.92 -29.18
N LYS A 413 -11.52 14.19 -28.94
CA LYS A 413 -11.54 12.94 -28.18
C LYS A 413 -12.03 13.20 -26.76
N LEU A 414 -11.49 14.20 -26.07
CA LEU A 414 -11.92 14.59 -24.72
C LEU A 414 -13.39 14.98 -24.67
N CYS A 415 -13.86 15.81 -25.60
CA CYS A 415 -15.28 16.20 -25.65
C CYS A 415 -16.20 14.99 -25.84
N LYS A 416 -15.80 14.02 -26.67
CA LYS A 416 -16.57 12.78 -26.90
C LYS A 416 -16.60 11.91 -25.67
N GLN A 417 -15.47 11.75 -24.99
CA GLN A 417 -15.36 10.99 -23.73
C GLN A 417 -16.22 11.63 -22.63
N PHE A 418 -16.15 12.95 -22.49
CA PHE A 418 -16.98 13.71 -21.55
C PHE A 418 -18.48 13.50 -21.81
N GLU A 419 -18.93 13.57 -23.06
CA GLU A 419 -20.33 13.31 -23.42
C GLU A 419 -20.75 11.87 -23.07
N GLN A 420 -19.88 10.89 -23.30
CA GLN A 420 -20.15 9.49 -22.95
C GLN A 420 -20.26 9.31 -21.44
N SER A 421 -19.34 9.87 -20.66
CA SER A 421 -19.41 9.86 -19.19
C SER A 421 -20.70 10.51 -18.68
N ARG A 422 -21.09 11.66 -19.22
CA ARG A 422 -22.34 12.34 -18.87
C ARG A 422 -23.58 11.52 -19.19
N LYS A 423 -23.60 10.79 -20.31
CA LYS A 423 -24.72 9.88 -20.67
C LYS A 423 -24.79 8.68 -19.71
N MET A 424 -23.65 8.08 -19.37
CA MET A 424 -23.58 6.95 -18.46
C MET A 424 -24.06 7.32 -17.04
N MET A 425 -23.64 8.49 -16.53
CA MET A 425 -24.10 9.01 -15.25
C MET A 425 -25.60 9.30 -15.22
N LYS A 426 -26.15 9.83 -16.29
CA LYS A 426 -27.61 10.03 -16.41
C LYS A 426 -28.38 8.70 -16.38
N GLN A 427 -27.86 7.66 -17.01
CA GLN A 427 -28.47 6.32 -17.00
C GLN A 427 -28.42 5.68 -15.61
N MET A 428 -27.30 5.82 -14.90
CA MET A 428 -27.15 5.32 -13.51
C MET A 428 -28.15 6.02 -12.56
N ASN A 429 -28.26 7.34 -12.62
CA ASN A 429 -29.24 8.08 -11.83
C ASN A 429 -30.69 7.72 -12.16
N GLY A 430 -30.99 7.42 -13.44
CA GLY A 430 -32.32 6.93 -13.85
C GLY A 430 -32.66 5.55 -13.30
N MET A 431 -31.66 4.70 -13.07
CA MET A 431 -31.81 3.38 -12.45
C MET A 431 -31.97 3.45 -10.92
N MET A 432 -31.25 4.35 -10.24
CA MET A 432 -31.39 4.57 -8.79
C MET A 432 -32.72 5.23 -8.40
N GLY A 433 -33.28 6.05 -9.27
CA GLY A 433 -34.54 6.79 -9.01
C GLY A 433 -35.83 5.97 -9.19
N LYS A 434 -35.79 4.77 -9.80
CA LYS A 434 -36.98 3.93 -10.09
C LYS A 434 -37.03 2.58 -9.40
N GLY A 435 -36.14 2.26 -8.44
CA GLY A 435 -36.01 0.93 -7.86
C GLY A 435 -36.15 0.89 -6.36
N GLY A 436 -37.33 1.09 -5.82
CA GLY A 436 -37.70 0.53 -4.54
C GLY A 436 -37.66 -1.01 -4.59
N ARG A 437 -36.89 -1.63 -3.69
CA ARG A 437 -36.92 -3.07 -3.33
C ARG A 437 -36.91 -4.10 -4.47
N ARG A 438 -35.74 -4.46 -4.97
CA ARG A 438 -35.48 -5.84 -5.42
C ARG A 438 -34.05 -6.23 -5.01
N LYS A 439 -33.94 -7.25 -4.15
CA LYS A 439 -32.71 -8.02 -3.87
C LYS A 439 -32.26 -8.68 -5.18
N GLY A 440 -31.11 -8.31 -5.70
CA GLY A 440 -30.50 -8.96 -6.85
C GLY A 440 -29.05 -8.49 -6.97
N GLY A 441 -28.09 -9.43 -6.93
CA GLY A 441 -26.67 -9.19 -6.92
C GLY A 441 -26.19 -8.34 -8.11
N PHE A 442 -25.24 -7.49 -7.84
CA PHE A 442 -24.53 -6.65 -8.81
C PHE A 442 -23.70 -7.55 -9.74
N ASN A 443 -24.10 -7.67 -10.98
CA ASN A 443 -23.34 -8.38 -12.01
C ASN A 443 -22.56 -7.35 -12.85
N LEU A 444 -21.27 -7.20 -12.55
CA LEU A 444 -20.34 -6.28 -13.24
C LEU A 444 -19.82 -6.80 -14.59
N GLY A 445 -20.35 -7.89 -15.11
CA GLY A 445 -19.84 -8.64 -16.26
C GLY A 445 -20.13 -8.06 -17.65
N GLY A 446 -20.37 -6.75 -17.80
CA GLY A 446 -20.72 -6.20 -19.11
C GLY A 446 -20.29 -4.76 -19.38
N MET A 447 -19.55 -4.11 -18.49
CA MET A 447 -19.11 -2.74 -18.71
C MET A 447 -17.83 -2.68 -19.55
N LYS A 448 -17.95 -2.26 -20.81
CA LYS A 448 -16.83 -1.76 -21.62
C LYS A 448 -16.50 -0.36 -21.11
N LEU A 449 -15.36 -0.19 -20.45
CA LEU A 449 -14.81 1.11 -20.11
C LEU A 449 -14.40 1.85 -21.39
N PRO A 450 -14.76 3.12 -21.57
CA PRO A 450 -14.39 3.92 -22.72
C PRO A 450 -13.02 4.57 -22.51
N PHE A 451 -11.95 3.78 -22.68
CA PHE A 451 -10.60 4.32 -22.81
C PHE A 451 -10.00 3.92 -24.15
#